data_eb56fa578b4d6facedaf691a54943cc3
#
_entry.id   eb56fa578b4d6facedaf691a54943cc3
#
_cell.length_a   1.000
_cell.length_b   1.000
_cell.length_c   1.000
_cell.angle_alpha   90.00
_cell.angle_beta   90.00
_cell.angle_gamma   90.00
#
_symmetry.space_group_name_H-M   'P 1'
#
loop_
_entity.id
_entity.type
_entity.pdbx_description
1 polymer ?
#
loop_
_entity_poly.entity_id
_entity_poly.type
_entity_poly.pdbx_seq_one_letter_code
_entity_poly.pdbx_strand_id
1 'polypeptide(L)'
;MEQSTIDMVLKQVDIVQIVSHYVSLTKRGKDYIGICPFHDDTSPSFHVSRERQICKCFSCNEGGNAISFIRKMEKCDFKTAYNKVVELGGLSEEFKMKIAKESTYDPYDAEQRKLIRMNEGIQEYLKYRIHTDVEGCLGFAKERGLDDDLIQKFGFGYLDDVKVVIRLLEKKYNFTIDDIKKNDFFRFNQDGRIYSPYEHRLTIPIYDQYHNLIGFAGRNTPAFEKNGPKYINPSTTSLFEKAVYFLICSMQKMKVKAKRKYLL
;
A
#
# COMPACT_ATOMS: atom_id res chain seq x y z
N MET A 1 -20.68 -5.30 1.02
CA MET A 1 -21.38 -4.48 -0.03
C MET A 1 -20.92 -5.00 -1.37
N GLU A 2 -21.83 -5.32 -2.24
CA GLU A 2 -21.49 -5.86 -3.54
C GLU A 2 -20.76 -4.78 -4.35
N GLN A 3 -19.72 -5.18 -5.08
CA GLN A 3 -19.00 -4.34 -6.04
C GLN A 3 -19.97 -3.57 -6.97
N SER A 4 -21.11 -4.19 -7.27
CA SER A 4 -22.22 -3.62 -8.04
C SER A 4 -22.75 -2.28 -7.51
N THR A 5 -22.83 -2.10 -6.17
CA THR A 5 -23.34 -0.85 -5.56
C THR A 5 -22.34 0.29 -5.68
N ILE A 6 -21.05 0.00 -5.52
CA ILE A 6 -19.97 0.97 -5.69
C ILE A 6 -19.92 1.44 -7.15
N ASP A 7 -20.01 0.50 -8.08
CA ASP A 7 -20.00 0.80 -9.52
C ASP A 7 -21.25 1.61 -9.93
N MET A 8 -22.41 1.36 -9.32
CA MET A 8 -23.62 2.16 -9.54
C MET A 8 -23.43 3.61 -9.09
N VAL A 9 -22.88 3.85 -7.90
CA VAL A 9 -22.62 5.20 -7.41
C VAL A 9 -21.61 5.91 -8.31
N LEU A 10 -20.50 5.25 -8.67
CA LEU A 10 -19.48 5.85 -9.55
C LEU A 10 -20.00 6.17 -10.96
N LYS A 11 -21.05 5.49 -11.44
CA LYS A 11 -21.71 5.79 -12.73
C LYS A 11 -22.72 6.95 -12.64
N GLN A 12 -23.28 7.19 -11.46
CA GLN A 12 -24.29 8.23 -11.25
C GLN A 12 -23.71 9.58 -10.87
N VAL A 13 -22.51 9.62 -10.30
CA VAL A 13 -21.86 10.87 -9.92
C VAL A 13 -21.05 11.47 -11.06
N ASP A 14 -20.91 12.79 -11.07
CA ASP A 14 -20.00 13.51 -11.98
C ASP A 14 -18.70 13.86 -11.24
N ILE A 15 -17.60 13.21 -11.62
CA ILE A 15 -16.30 13.45 -11.01
C ILE A 15 -15.86 14.92 -11.13
N VAL A 16 -16.26 15.60 -12.20
CA VAL A 16 -15.93 17.03 -12.38
C VAL A 16 -16.60 17.86 -11.29
N GLN A 17 -17.87 17.59 -10.99
CA GLN A 17 -18.58 18.25 -9.91
C GLN A 17 -17.89 18.01 -8.58
N ILE A 18 -17.58 16.75 -8.25
CA ILE A 18 -16.92 16.38 -6.98
C ILE A 18 -15.56 17.05 -6.84
N VAL A 19 -14.71 16.99 -7.86
CA VAL A 19 -13.38 17.60 -7.84
C VAL A 19 -13.46 19.11 -7.75
N SER A 20 -14.46 19.74 -8.35
CA SER A 20 -14.64 21.21 -8.35
C SER A 20 -14.90 21.77 -6.95
N HIS A 21 -15.31 20.95 -5.97
CA HIS A 21 -15.38 21.39 -4.56
C HIS A 21 -14.02 21.66 -3.94
N TYR A 22 -12.94 21.13 -4.51
CA TYR A 22 -11.58 21.17 -3.95
C TYR A 22 -10.59 21.91 -4.86
N VAL A 23 -10.82 21.85 -6.16
CA VAL A 23 -9.89 22.36 -7.19
C VAL A 23 -10.65 23.22 -8.19
N SER A 24 -10.16 24.43 -8.44
CA SER A 24 -10.68 25.28 -9.52
C SER A 24 -10.35 24.65 -10.86
N LEU A 25 -11.36 24.22 -11.59
CA LEU A 25 -11.23 23.53 -12.87
C LEU A 25 -11.61 24.46 -14.03
N THR A 26 -10.79 24.46 -15.08
CA THR A 26 -11.06 25.13 -16.35
C THR A 26 -11.27 24.09 -17.45
N LYS A 27 -12.34 24.22 -18.22
CA LYS A 27 -12.62 23.31 -19.34
C LYS A 27 -11.60 23.52 -20.47
N ARG A 28 -10.99 22.41 -20.93
CA ARG A 28 -10.04 22.42 -22.04
C ARG A 28 -10.30 21.23 -22.97
N GLY A 29 -10.96 21.50 -24.08
CA GLY A 29 -11.42 20.44 -24.99
C GLY A 29 -12.46 19.53 -24.34
N LYS A 30 -12.19 18.23 -24.26
CA LYS A 30 -13.07 17.22 -23.64
C LYS A 30 -12.86 17.09 -22.14
N ASP A 31 -11.72 17.53 -21.62
CA ASP A 31 -11.33 17.38 -20.22
C ASP A 31 -11.37 18.73 -19.47
N TYR A 32 -11.19 18.65 -18.16
CA TYR A 32 -11.05 19.78 -17.26
C TYR A 32 -9.66 19.76 -16.65
N ILE A 33 -9.05 20.95 -16.45
CA ILE A 33 -7.67 21.08 -15.98
C ILE A 33 -7.63 22.06 -14.82
N GLY A 34 -6.82 21.77 -13.81
CA GLY A 34 -6.55 22.63 -12.66
C GLY A 34 -5.16 22.43 -12.10
N ILE A 35 -4.85 23.19 -11.06
CA ILE A 35 -3.63 23.01 -10.26
C ILE A 35 -3.77 21.73 -9.42
N CYS A 36 -2.73 20.94 -9.36
CA CYS A 36 -2.75 19.68 -8.61
C CYS A 36 -2.81 19.91 -7.09
N PRO A 37 -3.75 19.30 -6.36
CA PRO A 37 -3.82 19.46 -4.91
C PRO A 37 -2.91 18.52 -4.14
N PHE A 38 -2.16 17.63 -4.83
CA PHE A 38 -1.38 16.56 -4.20
C PHE A 38 0.13 16.82 -4.15
N HIS A 39 0.60 17.87 -4.84
CA HIS A 39 1.99 18.32 -4.80
C HIS A 39 2.04 19.83 -5.01
N ASP A 40 3.17 20.45 -4.75
CA ASP A 40 3.40 21.87 -5.02
C ASP A 40 3.47 22.07 -6.54
N ASP A 41 2.38 22.62 -7.11
CA ASP A 41 2.15 22.74 -8.54
C ASP A 41 1.99 24.21 -8.93
N THR A 42 2.81 24.64 -9.85
CA THR A 42 2.80 26.04 -10.36
C THR A 42 2.10 26.17 -11.72
N SER A 43 1.77 25.06 -12.35
CA SER A 43 1.11 25.03 -13.66
C SER A 43 0.00 23.98 -13.70
N PRO A 44 -1.12 24.22 -14.41
CA PRO A 44 -2.23 23.27 -14.44
C PRO A 44 -1.83 21.93 -15.03
N SER A 45 -1.58 20.94 -14.16
CA SER A 45 -1.17 19.59 -14.50
C SER A 45 -2.19 18.51 -14.11
N PHE A 46 -3.24 18.90 -13.38
CA PHE A 46 -4.28 17.99 -12.91
C PHE A 46 -5.45 17.96 -13.89
N HIS A 47 -5.63 16.82 -14.54
CA HIS A 47 -6.67 16.57 -15.53
C HIS A 47 -7.83 15.77 -14.95
N VAL A 48 -9.05 16.16 -15.29
CA VAL A 48 -10.29 15.46 -14.90
C VAL A 48 -11.10 15.15 -16.14
N SER A 49 -11.29 13.88 -16.40
CA SER A 49 -12.06 13.39 -17.55
C SER A 49 -13.48 13.00 -17.12
N ARG A 50 -14.46 13.81 -17.55
CA ARG A 50 -15.88 13.52 -17.33
C ARG A 50 -16.32 12.23 -18.02
N GLU A 51 -15.83 11.98 -19.22
CA GLU A 51 -16.17 10.79 -19.99
C GLU A 51 -15.69 9.51 -19.32
N ARG A 52 -14.46 9.54 -18.77
CA ARG A 52 -13.84 8.36 -18.14
C ARG A 52 -14.12 8.26 -16.65
N GLN A 53 -14.70 9.29 -16.05
CA GLN A 53 -14.93 9.40 -14.60
C GLN A 53 -13.65 9.17 -13.77
N ILE A 54 -12.53 9.76 -14.23
CA ILE A 54 -11.22 9.71 -13.57
C ILE A 54 -10.55 11.07 -13.56
N CYS A 55 -9.71 11.28 -12.56
CA CYS A 55 -8.76 12.39 -12.52
C CYS A 55 -7.32 11.87 -12.50
N LYS A 56 -6.39 12.66 -13.01
CA LYS A 56 -4.96 12.33 -13.00
C LYS A 56 -4.10 13.59 -13.11
N CYS A 57 -3.09 13.68 -12.25
CA CYS A 57 -1.99 14.62 -12.42
C CYS A 57 -0.92 14.01 -13.34
N PHE A 58 -0.49 14.75 -14.35
CA PHE A 58 0.57 14.28 -15.24
C PHE A 58 1.99 14.58 -14.71
N SER A 59 2.12 15.41 -13.68
CA SER A 59 3.40 15.68 -13.00
C SER A 59 3.70 14.67 -11.93
N CYS A 60 2.82 14.48 -10.94
CA CYS A 60 3.07 13.55 -9.83
C CYS A 60 2.43 12.16 -10.01
N ASN A 61 1.70 11.91 -11.11
CA ASN A 61 0.96 10.67 -11.41
C ASN A 61 -0.16 10.31 -10.44
N GLU A 62 -0.47 11.18 -9.46
CA GLU A 62 -1.59 10.97 -8.54
C GLU A 62 -2.94 11.10 -9.27
N GLY A 63 -3.90 10.26 -8.89
CA GLY A 63 -5.22 10.29 -9.50
C GLY A 63 -6.08 9.07 -9.13
N GLY A 64 -7.18 8.91 -9.84
CA GLY A 64 -8.13 7.80 -9.66
C GLY A 64 -9.57 8.23 -9.93
N ASN A 65 -10.54 7.46 -9.43
CA ASN A 65 -11.96 7.81 -9.46
C ASN A 65 -12.33 8.79 -8.34
N ALA A 66 -13.58 9.23 -8.28
CA ALA A 66 -14.08 10.18 -7.28
C ALA A 66 -13.79 9.74 -5.83
N ILE A 67 -13.95 8.45 -5.51
CA ILE A 67 -13.70 7.94 -4.15
C ILE A 67 -12.20 8.02 -3.83
N SER A 68 -11.34 7.60 -4.74
CA SER A 68 -9.89 7.67 -4.57
C SER A 68 -9.40 9.10 -4.41
N PHE A 69 -10.00 10.05 -5.13
CA PHE A 69 -9.72 11.46 -5.01
C PHE A 69 -10.05 11.99 -3.61
N ILE A 70 -11.27 11.76 -3.12
CA ILE A 70 -11.70 12.19 -1.77
C ILE A 70 -10.83 11.56 -0.68
N ARG A 71 -10.52 10.26 -0.77
CA ARG A 71 -9.64 9.59 0.20
C ARG A 71 -8.30 10.31 0.37
N LYS A 72 -7.72 10.75 -0.73
CA LYS A 72 -6.43 11.45 -0.72
C LYS A 72 -6.56 12.88 -0.23
N MET A 73 -7.61 13.60 -0.65
CA MET A 73 -7.86 14.97 -0.24
C MET A 73 -8.13 15.09 1.26
N GLU A 74 -9.02 14.26 1.79
CA GLU A 74 -9.44 14.32 3.19
C GLU A 74 -8.67 13.36 4.10
N LYS A 75 -7.71 12.58 3.56
CA LYS A 75 -6.92 11.57 4.28
C LYS A 75 -7.80 10.64 5.12
N CYS A 76 -8.94 10.23 4.57
CA CYS A 76 -9.95 9.44 5.22
C CYS A 76 -10.02 8.00 4.69
N ASP A 77 -10.75 7.13 5.39
CA ASP A 77 -11.00 5.76 4.96
C ASP A 77 -11.94 5.68 3.75
N PHE A 78 -12.06 4.48 3.18
CA PHE A 78 -12.89 4.25 1.99
C PHE A 78 -14.36 4.60 2.23
N LYS A 79 -14.91 4.27 3.40
CA LYS A 79 -16.32 4.44 3.73
C LYS A 79 -16.69 5.92 3.88
N THR A 80 -15.83 6.67 4.56
CA THR A 80 -15.96 8.12 4.71
C THR A 80 -15.92 8.80 3.34
N ALA A 81 -14.93 8.43 2.51
CA ALA A 81 -14.80 8.96 1.16
C ALA A 81 -16.00 8.60 0.27
N TYR A 82 -16.46 7.36 0.33
CA TYR A 82 -17.63 6.91 -0.41
C TYR A 82 -18.89 7.71 -0.03
N ASN A 83 -19.18 7.86 1.27
CA ASN A 83 -20.31 8.64 1.75
C ASN A 83 -20.20 10.10 1.34
N LYS A 84 -19.00 10.67 1.34
CA LYS A 84 -18.75 12.02 0.85
C LYS A 84 -19.00 12.15 -0.65
N VAL A 85 -18.65 11.15 -1.44
CA VAL A 85 -18.96 11.09 -2.88
C VAL A 85 -20.47 11.03 -3.11
N VAL A 86 -21.22 10.24 -2.33
CA VAL A 86 -22.68 10.18 -2.38
C VAL A 86 -23.30 11.54 -2.05
N GLU A 87 -22.81 12.21 -1.00
CA GLU A 87 -23.25 13.53 -0.57
C GLU A 87 -23.00 14.60 -1.65
N LEU A 88 -21.75 14.75 -2.10
CA LEU A 88 -21.36 15.74 -3.09
C LEU A 88 -21.94 15.47 -4.48
N GLY A 89 -22.23 14.19 -4.79
CA GLY A 89 -22.92 13.77 -6.01
C GLY A 89 -24.43 13.99 -5.96
N GLY A 90 -25.01 14.44 -4.84
CA GLY A 90 -26.44 14.67 -4.68
C GLY A 90 -27.28 13.38 -4.75
N LEU A 91 -26.70 12.24 -4.43
CA LEU A 91 -27.41 10.96 -4.41
C LEU A 91 -28.20 10.81 -3.10
N SER A 92 -29.28 9.98 -3.14
CA SER A 92 -30.11 9.77 -1.97
C SER A 92 -29.35 9.09 -0.83
N GLU A 93 -29.81 9.32 0.42
CA GLU A 93 -29.25 8.72 1.64
C GLU A 93 -29.23 7.18 1.61
N GLU A 94 -30.04 6.56 0.76
CA GLU A 94 -30.08 5.10 0.56
C GLU A 94 -28.76 4.54 0.06
N PHE A 95 -27.99 5.35 -0.68
CA PHE A 95 -26.66 4.98 -1.17
C PHE A 95 -25.57 5.17 -0.12
N LYS A 96 -25.83 5.93 0.95
CA LYS A 96 -24.85 6.07 2.02
C LYS A 96 -24.65 4.73 2.72
N MET A 97 -23.39 4.38 2.87
CA MET A 97 -23.03 3.27 3.74
C MET A 97 -23.46 3.59 5.14
N LYS A 98 -24.52 2.93 5.64
CA LYS A 98 -24.92 3.06 7.04
C LYS A 98 -23.68 2.93 7.91
N ILE A 99 -23.37 3.98 8.64
CA ILE A 99 -22.38 3.96 9.70
C ILE A 99 -23.06 3.23 10.86
N ALA A 100 -23.28 1.93 10.69
CA ALA A 100 -23.44 1.09 11.86
C ALA A 100 -22.11 1.20 12.60
N LYS A 101 -22.19 1.46 13.89
CA LYS A 101 -21.08 1.30 14.83
C LYS A 101 -20.66 -0.18 14.84
N GLU A 102 -20.34 -0.82 13.82
CA GLU A 102 -19.87 -2.19 13.71
C GLU A 102 -20.18 -2.74 12.31
N SER A 103 -19.16 -3.13 11.69
CA SER A 103 -18.84 -3.83 10.46
C SER A 103 -18.49 -2.93 9.27
N THR A 104 -17.30 -2.34 9.34
CA THR A 104 -16.44 -2.31 8.17
C THR A 104 -16.37 -3.75 7.66
N TYR A 105 -16.74 -4.03 6.40
CA TYR A 105 -16.31 -5.29 5.81
C TYR A 105 -14.80 -5.31 5.90
N ASP A 106 -14.33 -5.93 6.94
CA ASP A 106 -12.94 -6.27 7.13
C ASP A 106 -12.76 -7.63 6.44
N PRO A 107 -11.98 -7.72 5.36
CA PRO A 107 -11.73 -9.01 4.71
C PRO A 107 -10.94 -9.95 5.63
N TYR A 108 -10.47 -9.45 6.77
CA TYR A 108 -9.63 -10.17 7.71
C TYR A 108 -10.36 -10.46 9.01
N ASP A 109 -10.22 -11.68 9.51
CA ASP A 109 -10.67 -12.07 10.83
C ASP A 109 -9.78 -11.46 11.95
N ALA A 110 -10.15 -11.67 13.21
CA ALA A 110 -9.45 -11.10 14.35
C ALA A 110 -7.98 -11.57 14.44
N GLU A 111 -7.69 -12.82 14.06
CA GLU A 111 -6.34 -13.38 14.08
C GLU A 111 -5.49 -12.80 12.94
N GLN A 112 -6.05 -12.70 11.76
CA GLN A 112 -5.41 -12.06 10.61
C GLN A 112 -5.13 -10.58 10.88
N ARG A 113 -6.06 -9.84 11.53
CA ARG A 113 -5.83 -8.46 11.98
C ARG A 113 -4.68 -8.34 12.96
N LYS A 114 -4.58 -9.31 13.86
CA LYS A 114 -3.47 -9.38 14.81
C LYS A 114 -2.13 -9.56 14.10
N LEU A 115 -2.07 -10.42 13.08
CA LEU A 115 -0.88 -10.62 12.26
C LEU A 115 -0.51 -9.37 11.45
N ILE A 116 -1.49 -8.68 10.84
CA ILE A 116 -1.27 -7.41 10.12
C ILE A 116 -0.65 -6.37 11.07
N ARG A 117 -1.23 -6.17 12.25
CA ARG A 117 -0.71 -5.25 13.26
C ARG A 117 0.71 -5.63 13.70
N MET A 118 1.01 -6.93 13.77
CA MET A 118 2.38 -7.40 14.06
C MET A 118 3.33 -7.04 12.92
N ASN A 119 2.94 -7.25 11.65
CA ASN A 119 3.74 -6.84 10.49
C ASN A 119 4.01 -5.34 10.47
N GLU A 120 3.03 -4.51 10.84
CA GLU A 120 3.22 -3.05 10.97
C GLU A 120 4.26 -2.70 12.03
N GLY A 121 4.22 -3.39 13.18
CA GLY A 121 5.24 -3.23 14.23
C GLY A 121 6.64 -3.66 13.79
N ILE A 122 6.74 -4.77 13.04
CA ILE A 122 7.99 -5.21 12.42
C ILE A 122 8.49 -4.15 11.44
N GLN A 123 7.63 -3.65 10.58
CA GLN A 123 7.94 -2.66 9.56
C GLN A 123 8.46 -1.34 10.15
N GLU A 124 7.94 -0.92 11.28
CA GLU A 124 8.44 0.27 11.98
C GLU A 124 9.94 0.16 12.28
N TYR A 125 10.36 -0.99 12.82
CA TYR A 125 11.77 -1.23 13.09
C TYR A 125 12.61 -1.31 11.82
N LEU A 126 12.16 -2.05 10.81
CA LEU A 126 12.88 -2.24 9.56
C LEU A 126 13.13 -0.92 8.83
N LYS A 127 12.12 -0.05 8.79
CA LYS A 127 12.23 1.31 8.21
C LYS A 127 13.22 2.19 8.97
N TYR A 128 13.18 2.15 10.28
CA TYR A 128 14.16 2.88 11.11
C TYR A 128 15.57 2.35 10.83
N ARG A 129 15.74 1.04 10.77
CA ARG A 129 17.05 0.40 10.73
C ARG A 129 17.80 0.61 9.42
N ILE A 130 17.13 0.68 8.29
CA ILE A 130 17.79 0.93 6.99
C ILE A 130 18.49 2.30 6.97
N HIS A 131 17.93 3.31 7.62
CA HIS A 131 18.52 4.66 7.67
C HIS A 131 19.75 4.76 8.58
N THR A 132 20.00 3.78 9.43
CA THR A 132 21.22 3.74 10.25
C THR A 132 22.42 3.15 9.48
N ASP A 133 22.21 2.73 8.24
CA ASP A 133 23.19 2.14 7.30
C ASP A 133 24.09 1.05 7.92
N VAL A 134 23.50 0.27 8.83
CA VAL A 134 24.20 -0.87 9.41
C VAL A 134 24.54 -1.86 8.30
N GLU A 135 25.79 -2.32 8.29
CA GLU A 135 26.30 -3.28 7.30
C GLU A 135 26.20 -2.79 5.84
N GLY A 136 26.13 -1.47 5.61
CA GLY A 136 26.12 -0.87 4.27
C GLY A 136 24.87 -1.15 3.45
N CYS A 137 23.75 -1.52 4.09
CA CYS A 137 22.50 -1.85 3.39
C CYS A 137 21.91 -0.67 2.62
N LEU A 138 21.98 0.54 3.20
CA LEU A 138 21.52 1.76 2.53
C LEU A 138 22.35 2.08 1.29
N GLY A 139 23.68 1.99 1.41
CA GLY A 139 24.61 2.14 0.28
C GLY A 139 24.30 1.15 -0.83
N PHE A 140 24.12 -0.13 -0.49
CA PHE A 140 23.72 -1.17 -1.43
C PHE A 140 22.39 -0.89 -2.13
N ALA A 141 21.39 -0.36 -1.41
CA ALA A 141 20.11 0.01 -2.00
C ALA A 141 20.27 1.16 -3.00
N LYS A 142 21.08 2.19 -2.66
CA LYS A 142 21.38 3.35 -3.53
C LYS A 142 22.14 2.97 -4.80
N GLU A 143 23.11 2.08 -4.72
CA GLU A 143 23.82 1.53 -5.88
C GLU A 143 22.89 0.84 -6.89
N ARG A 144 21.69 0.41 -6.44
CA ARG A 144 20.66 -0.22 -7.27
C ARG A 144 19.57 0.73 -7.73
N GLY A 145 19.79 2.02 -7.58
CA GLY A 145 18.87 3.05 -8.03
C GLY A 145 17.68 3.31 -7.08
N LEU A 146 17.78 2.85 -5.84
CA LEU A 146 16.79 3.18 -4.80
C LEU A 146 17.31 4.42 -4.06
N ASP A 147 16.84 5.58 -4.42
CA ASP A 147 17.09 6.82 -3.68
C ASP A 147 16.28 6.87 -2.37
N ASP A 148 16.55 7.88 -1.54
CA ASP A 148 15.90 8.03 -0.23
C ASP A 148 14.38 8.19 -0.38
N ASP A 149 13.90 8.86 -1.43
CA ASP A 149 12.48 9.05 -1.71
C ASP A 149 11.79 7.70 -2.04
N LEU A 150 12.43 6.88 -2.86
CA LEU A 150 11.91 5.53 -3.19
C LEU A 150 11.94 4.62 -1.96
N ILE A 151 13.03 4.65 -1.17
CA ILE A 151 13.16 3.87 0.05
C ILE A 151 12.03 4.22 1.02
N GLN A 152 11.78 5.51 1.24
CA GLN A 152 10.72 5.97 2.12
C GLN A 152 9.33 5.66 1.57
N LYS A 153 9.10 5.96 0.28
CA LYS A 153 7.81 5.78 -0.38
C LYS A 153 7.34 4.33 -0.41
N PHE A 154 8.24 3.41 -0.71
CA PHE A 154 7.93 1.98 -0.78
C PHE A 154 8.15 1.24 0.53
N GLY A 155 8.69 1.91 1.55
CA GLY A 155 8.89 1.35 2.86
C GLY A 155 9.96 0.27 2.90
N PHE A 156 11.03 0.38 2.10
CA PHE A 156 12.15 -0.55 2.22
C PHE A 156 12.74 -0.50 3.63
N GLY A 157 13.25 -1.63 4.09
CA GLY A 157 13.79 -1.76 5.42
C GLY A 157 15.00 -2.69 5.50
N TYR A 158 15.53 -2.83 6.70
CA TYR A 158 16.65 -3.73 6.97
C TYR A 158 16.49 -4.43 8.31
N LEU A 159 16.81 -5.70 8.39
CA LEU A 159 16.82 -6.48 9.62
C LEU A 159 18.25 -6.90 9.95
N ASP A 160 18.78 -6.38 11.04
CA ASP A 160 20.11 -6.77 11.57
C ASP A 160 20.01 -7.79 12.72
N ASP A 161 19.06 -7.62 13.63
CA ASP A 161 18.87 -8.50 14.80
C ASP A 161 17.37 -8.72 15.09
N VAL A 162 16.93 -9.93 14.89
CA VAL A 162 15.53 -10.35 15.15
C VAL A 162 15.14 -10.20 16.62
N LYS A 163 16.08 -10.30 17.55
CA LYS A 163 15.80 -10.17 19.00
C LYS A 163 15.30 -8.79 19.37
N VAL A 164 15.78 -7.75 18.66
CA VAL A 164 15.33 -6.37 18.89
C VAL A 164 13.87 -6.22 18.45
N VAL A 165 13.51 -6.81 17.30
CA VAL A 165 12.11 -6.82 16.82
C VAL A 165 11.20 -7.54 17.80
N ILE A 166 11.62 -8.71 18.32
CA ILE A 166 10.84 -9.45 19.32
C ILE A 166 10.58 -8.60 20.57
N ARG A 167 11.63 -7.96 21.11
CA ARG A 167 11.48 -7.07 22.28
C ARG A 167 10.56 -5.88 22.01
N LEU A 168 10.60 -5.32 20.79
CA LEU A 168 9.71 -4.24 20.39
C LEU A 168 8.26 -4.72 20.38
N LEU A 169 7.99 -5.87 19.78
CA LEU A 169 6.66 -6.46 19.71
C LEU A 169 6.08 -6.78 21.09
N GLU A 170 6.90 -7.33 21.98
CA GLU A 170 6.48 -7.63 23.36
C GLU A 170 6.21 -6.35 24.16
N LYS A 171 7.16 -5.38 24.17
CA LYS A 171 7.08 -4.23 25.05
C LYS A 171 6.16 -3.12 24.57
N LYS A 172 6.16 -2.82 23.26
CA LYS A 172 5.38 -1.72 22.69
C LYS A 172 4.01 -2.16 22.22
N TYR A 173 3.92 -3.37 21.65
CA TYR A 173 2.71 -3.87 21.00
C TYR A 173 1.97 -4.93 21.82
N ASN A 174 2.54 -5.37 22.95
CA ASN A 174 1.97 -6.38 23.86
C ASN A 174 1.68 -7.73 23.20
N PHE A 175 2.48 -8.14 22.20
CA PHE A 175 2.41 -9.47 21.64
C PHE A 175 3.11 -10.50 22.53
N THR A 176 2.51 -11.66 22.69
CA THR A 176 3.11 -12.79 23.37
C THR A 176 4.03 -13.57 22.45
N ILE A 177 4.92 -14.40 23.03
CA ILE A 177 5.73 -15.33 22.23
C ILE A 177 4.86 -16.27 21.38
N ASP A 178 3.70 -16.69 21.87
CA ASP A 178 2.79 -17.56 21.13
C ASP A 178 2.13 -16.82 19.95
N ASP A 179 1.94 -15.52 20.05
CA ASP A 179 1.53 -14.69 18.92
C ASP A 179 2.63 -14.59 17.87
N ILE A 180 3.86 -14.37 18.30
CA ILE A 180 5.04 -14.26 17.43
C ILE A 180 5.28 -15.57 16.66
N LYS A 181 5.03 -16.72 17.29
CA LYS A 181 5.12 -18.04 16.64
C LYS A 181 4.19 -18.21 15.43
N LYS A 182 3.09 -17.49 15.39
CA LYS A 182 2.11 -17.56 14.28
C LYS A 182 2.48 -16.73 13.07
N ASN A 183 3.46 -15.81 13.20
CA ASN A 183 3.87 -14.94 12.12
C ASN A 183 5.02 -15.55 11.32
N ASP A 184 4.89 -15.63 10.01
CA ASP A 184 5.87 -16.25 9.11
C ASP A 184 7.17 -15.42 8.92
N PHE A 185 7.22 -14.22 9.45
CA PHE A 185 8.46 -13.43 9.56
C PHE A 185 9.49 -14.12 10.48
N PHE A 186 9.03 -14.95 11.41
CA PHE A 186 9.85 -15.68 12.37
C PHE A 186 9.90 -17.17 12.04
N ARG A 187 11.00 -17.79 12.43
CA ARG A 187 11.22 -19.24 12.35
C ARG A 187 11.78 -19.73 13.67
N PHE A 188 11.62 -21.03 13.92
CA PHE A 188 12.08 -21.69 15.15
C PHE A 188 12.99 -22.85 14.75
N ASN A 189 14.16 -22.92 15.35
CA ASN A 189 15.02 -24.08 15.21
C ASN A 189 14.58 -25.18 16.19
N GLN A 190 15.25 -26.33 16.13
CA GLN A 190 14.97 -27.49 16.99
C GLN A 190 15.18 -27.17 18.48
N ASP A 191 16.07 -26.25 18.81
CA ASP A 191 16.35 -25.80 20.20
C ASP A 191 15.36 -24.71 20.68
N GLY A 192 14.33 -24.39 19.90
CA GLY A 192 13.33 -23.37 20.24
C GLY A 192 13.83 -21.93 20.09
N ARG A 193 15.01 -21.71 19.54
CA ARG A 193 15.53 -20.35 19.28
C ARG A 193 14.79 -19.72 18.10
N ILE A 194 14.41 -18.46 18.28
CA ILE A 194 13.75 -17.67 17.24
C ILE A 194 14.82 -17.03 16.35
N TYR A 195 14.62 -17.14 15.05
CA TYR A 195 15.41 -16.46 14.04
C TYR A 195 14.49 -15.94 12.92
N SER A 196 14.98 -15.08 12.05
CA SER A 196 14.23 -14.63 10.88
C SER A 196 15.03 -14.93 9.61
N PRO A 197 14.41 -15.49 8.56
CA PRO A 197 15.08 -15.63 7.28
C PRO A 197 15.38 -14.28 6.61
N TYR A 198 14.84 -13.19 7.14
CA TYR A 198 15.03 -11.83 6.67
C TYR A 198 16.24 -11.12 7.31
N GLU A 199 16.92 -11.74 8.30
CA GLU A 199 18.15 -11.15 8.87
C GLU A 199 19.20 -10.90 7.81
N HIS A 200 19.84 -9.74 7.88
CA HIS A 200 20.88 -9.24 6.98
C HIS A 200 20.42 -9.07 5.52
N ARG A 201 19.11 -8.79 5.33
CA ARG A 201 18.49 -8.58 4.03
C ARG A 201 17.87 -7.19 3.93
N LEU A 202 17.96 -6.63 2.73
CA LEU A 202 17.06 -5.53 2.32
C LEU A 202 15.66 -6.10 2.26
N THR A 203 14.76 -5.60 3.11
CA THR A 203 13.37 -6.05 3.20
C THR A 203 12.45 -5.18 2.36
N ILE A 204 11.47 -5.82 1.75
CA ILE A 204 10.49 -5.21 0.85
C ILE A 204 9.11 -5.57 1.39
N PRO A 205 8.34 -4.58 1.88
CA PRO A 205 6.99 -4.85 2.38
C PRO A 205 6.04 -5.20 1.23
N ILE A 206 5.11 -6.12 1.50
CA ILE A 206 4.09 -6.54 0.55
C ILE A 206 2.73 -6.14 1.11
N TYR A 207 2.02 -5.32 0.33
CA TYR A 207 0.70 -4.83 0.68
C TYR A 207 -0.37 -5.48 -0.19
N ASP A 208 -1.55 -5.69 0.38
CA ASP A 208 -2.73 -6.07 -0.38
C ASP A 208 -3.36 -4.87 -1.10
N GLN A 209 -4.48 -5.11 -1.77
CA GLN A 209 -5.25 -4.07 -2.47
C GLN A 209 -5.90 -3.04 -1.52
N TYR A 210 -5.97 -3.32 -0.23
CA TYR A 210 -6.51 -2.45 0.82
C TYR A 210 -5.41 -1.72 1.60
N HIS A 211 -4.14 -1.85 1.19
CA HIS A 211 -2.96 -1.33 1.87
C HIS A 211 -2.67 -1.94 3.25
N ASN A 212 -3.13 -3.15 3.52
CA ASN A 212 -2.69 -3.90 4.68
C ASN A 212 -1.35 -4.58 4.41
N LEU A 213 -0.44 -4.53 5.37
CA LEU A 213 0.87 -5.17 5.26
C LEU A 213 0.76 -6.68 5.53
N ILE A 214 0.76 -7.45 4.45
CA ILE A 214 0.47 -8.90 4.48
C ILE A 214 1.70 -9.80 4.51
N GLY A 215 2.90 -9.24 4.35
CA GLY A 215 4.15 -9.99 4.40
C GLY A 215 5.35 -9.19 3.91
N PHE A 216 6.48 -9.89 3.80
CA PHE A 216 7.75 -9.30 3.39
C PHE A 216 8.45 -10.16 2.36
N ALA A 217 9.12 -9.54 1.41
CA ALA A 217 10.17 -10.16 0.63
C ALA A 217 11.55 -9.67 1.12
N GLY A 218 12.59 -10.42 0.87
CA GLY A 218 13.95 -10.06 1.28
C GLY A 218 14.97 -10.30 0.19
N ARG A 219 15.91 -9.38 0.02
CA ARG A 219 17.05 -9.51 -0.86
C ARG A 219 18.34 -9.56 -0.06
N ASN A 220 19.20 -10.54 -0.33
CA ASN A 220 20.54 -10.60 0.27
C ASN A 220 21.34 -9.32 -0.01
N THR A 221 22.01 -8.80 1.02
CA THR A 221 23.00 -7.74 0.90
C THR A 221 24.39 -8.36 0.64
N PRO A 222 25.37 -7.60 0.10
CA PRO A 222 26.71 -8.11 -0.15
C PRO A 222 27.42 -8.67 1.08
N ALA A 223 27.13 -8.12 2.26
CA ALA A 223 27.67 -8.62 3.53
C ALA A 223 27.31 -10.10 3.81
N PHE A 224 26.21 -10.59 3.22
CA PHE A 224 25.66 -11.93 3.45
C PHE A 224 25.39 -12.74 2.16
N GLU A 225 25.94 -12.35 1.03
CA GLU A 225 25.66 -12.97 -0.29
C GLU A 225 25.94 -14.47 -0.33
N LYS A 226 26.79 -14.97 0.56
CA LYS A 226 27.16 -16.41 0.64
C LYS A 226 26.17 -17.28 1.39
N ASN A 227 25.19 -16.71 2.08
CA ASN A 227 24.30 -17.41 3.00
C ASN A 227 22.85 -17.52 2.49
N GLY A 228 22.63 -18.37 1.49
CA GLY A 228 21.29 -18.72 1.02
C GLY A 228 20.83 -18.02 -0.26
N PRO A 229 19.55 -18.11 -0.64
CA PRO A 229 19.05 -17.63 -1.90
C PRO A 229 19.10 -16.09 -1.98
N LYS A 230 19.39 -15.57 -3.17
CA LYS A 230 19.48 -14.12 -3.45
C LYS A 230 18.21 -13.36 -3.07
N TYR A 231 17.06 -13.98 -3.29
CA TYR A 231 15.75 -13.45 -2.89
C TYR A 231 14.99 -14.49 -2.09
N ILE A 232 14.25 -14.02 -1.09
CA ILE A 232 13.24 -14.80 -0.39
C ILE A 232 11.89 -14.10 -0.52
N ASN A 233 10.84 -14.90 -0.67
CA ASN A 233 9.48 -14.42 -0.71
C ASN A 233 8.73 -14.99 0.49
N PRO A 234 7.61 -14.37 0.93
CA PRO A 234 6.82 -14.92 2.01
C PRO A 234 6.33 -16.34 1.67
N SER A 235 6.13 -17.13 2.69
CA SER A 235 5.43 -18.41 2.57
C SER A 235 3.95 -18.15 2.33
N THR A 236 3.22 -19.13 1.82
CA THR A 236 1.76 -19.09 1.83
C THR A 236 1.26 -19.10 3.27
N THR A 237 0.47 -18.11 3.65
CA THR A 237 -0.09 -17.93 4.99
C THR A 237 -1.57 -17.59 4.89
N SER A 238 -2.25 -17.43 6.02
CA SER A 238 -3.63 -16.92 6.06
C SER A 238 -3.78 -15.50 5.52
N LEU A 239 -2.68 -14.71 5.48
CA LEU A 239 -2.65 -13.36 4.93
C LEU A 239 -2.17 -13.30 3.48
N PHE A 240 -1.29 -14.21 3.07
CA PHE A 240 -0.60 -14.16 1.81
C PHE A 240 -0.75 -15.47 1.04
N GLU A 241 -1.49 -15.45 -0.07
CA GLU A 241 -1.61 -16.57 -0.99
C GLU A 241 -0.72 -16.33 -2.21
N LYS A 242 0.37 -17.07 -2.28
CA LYS A 242 1.42 -16.90 -3.28
C LYS A 242 0.91 -17.01 -4.72
N ALA A 243 -0.01 -17.95 -4.99
CA ALA A 243 -0.57 -18.17 -6.33
C ALA A 243 -1.38 -16.95 -6.81
N VAL A 244 -2.23 -16.39 -5.94
CA VAL A 244 -3.07 -15.22 -6.25
C VAL A 244 -2.20 -13.98 -6.45
N TYR A 245 -1.19 -13.77 -5.60
CA TYR A 245 -0.29 -12.63 -5.72
C TYR A 245 0.49 -12.64 -7.05
N PHE A 246 1.04 -13.78 -7.45
CA PHE A 246 1.74 -13.91 -8.73
C PHE A 246 0.81 -13.72 -9.93
N LEU A 247 -0.44 -14.16 -9.84
CA LEU A 247 -1.46 -13.93 -10.87
C LEU A 247 -1.73 -12.43 -11.04
N ILE A 248 -1.94 -11.69 -9.95
CA ILE A 248 -2.18 -10.25 -9.97
C ILE A 248 -0.96 -9.51 -10.56
N CYS A 249 0.25 -9.83 -10.12
CA CYS A 249 1.48 -9.24 -10.65
C CYS A 249 1.69 -9.54 -12.14
N SER A 250 1.36 -10.75 -12.61
CA SER A 250 1.47 -11.11 -14.03
C SER A 250 0.43 -10.38 -14.88
N MET A 251 -0.80 -10.21 -14.39
CA MET A 251 -1.84 -9.41 -15.06
C MET A 251 -1.46 -7.93 -15.14
N GLN A 252 -0.85 -7.37 -14.11
CA GLN A 252 -0.35 -5.99 -14.14
C GLN A 252 0.80 -5.82 -15.15
N LYS A 253 1.74 -6.79 -15.22
CA LYS A 253 2.80 -6.81 -16.24
C LYS A 253 2.24 -6.88 -17.66
N MET A 254 1.19 -7.66 -17.91
CA MET A 254 0.52 -7.70 -19.20
C MET A 254 -0.14 -6.37 -19.57
N LYS A 255 -0.79 -5.69 -18.61
CA LYS A 255 -1.36 -4.34 -18.84
C LYS A 255 -0.29 -3.30 -19.14
N VAL A 256 0.87 -3.37 -18.49
CA VAL A 256 2.00 -2.45 -18.77
C VAL A 256 2.63 -2.74 -20.14
N LYS A 257 2.79 -4.01 -20.54
CA LYS A 257 3.27 -4.37 -21.90
C LYS A 257 2.28 -3.96 -22.99
N ALA A 258 0.97 -4.12 -22.76
CA ALA A 258 -0.05 -3.67 -23.69
C ALA A 258 0.00 -2.15 -23.89
N LYS A 259 0.13 -1.37 -22.81
CA LYS A 259 0.29 0.10 -22.91
C LYS A 259 1.55 0.52 -23.69
N ARG A 260 2.67 -0.20 -23.58
CA ARG A 260 3.89 0.09 -24.37
C ARG A 260 3.74 -0.22 -25.85
N LYS A 261 2.86 -1.13 -26.24
CA LYS A 261 2.63 -1.50 -27.64
C LYS A 261 1.77 -0.49 -28.42
N TYR A 262 1.11 0.42 -27.71
CA TYR A 262 0.28 1.50 -28.30
C TYR A 262 0.93 2.89 -28.20
N LEU A 263 2.23 2.95 -27.83
CA LEU A 263 3.03 4.18 -27.70
C LEU A 263 4.25 4.19 -28.65
N LEU A 264 4.25 3.33 -29.67
CA LEU A 264 5.21 3.37 -30.80
C LEU A 264 4.48 3.68 -32.11
#